data_de41fd3b59d58caf2a861ae301567332
#
_entry.id   de41fd3b59d58caf2a861ae301567332
#
_cell.length_a   1.000
_cell.length_b   1.000
_cell.length_c   1.000
_cell.angle_alpha   90.00
_cell.angle_beta   90.00
_cell.angle_gamma   90.00
#
_symmetry.space_group_name_H-M   'P 1'
#
loop_
_entity.id
_entity.type
_entity.pdbx_description
1 polymer ?
#
loop_
_entity_poly.entity_id
_entity_poly.type
_entity_poly.pdbx_seq_one_letter_code
_entity_poly.pdbx_strand_id
1 'polypeptide(L)'
;MFDFSYLTGWIHNLLSSFMPQWLTVTTECVLIGVALLLTYSVLALFYIWFERKVCAAFQCRIGPNRVGPMGLLQSVADMFKILIKELISLNHTDKFLFALAPYLVILASMLAFAVLPWGNGLQIIDFNIGIFFLIAVSSIGVLGILLAGWSSNNKFTLIGALRSGAQMVSYELSIGLSVLTMVVFAGTMSVGGIVENQSDMWYIFKGHIPAIIAFIIYLIAGTAETNRGPFDLPEAESELTAGYHTEYSGIHFGFFYLAEYLNLFIVSGVATLLFFGGWMPLHFPGWDTFNHIMDFIPSVIWFIAKAVAISFVIIWFKWTFPRLRIDQLLTLEWKYLLPINLFNLVLMVLVVTYSLYL
;
A
#
# COMPACT_ATOMS: atom_id res chain seq x y z
N MET A 1 15.87 -5.21 -20.76
CA MET A 1 15.44 -4.73 -19.44
C MET A 1 16.50 -5.07 -18.41
N PHE A 2 16.81 -4.20 -17.45
CA PHE A 2 17.87 -4.43 -16.47
C PHE A 2 17.41 -5.50 -15.46
N ASP A 3 18.17 -6.59 -15.33
CA ASP A 3 17.87 -7.69 -14.38
C ASP A 3 18.76 -7.56 -13.14
N PHE A 4 18.13 -7.43 -11.99
CA PHE A 4 18.82 -7.26 -10.71
C PHE A 4 19.28 -8.59 -10.08
N SER A 5 18.94 -9.75 -10.67
CA SER A 5 19.41 -11.06 -10.21
C SER A 5 20.93 -11.20 -10.26
N TYR A 6 21.60 -10.50 -11.19
CA TYR A 6 23.06 -10.43 -11.23
C TYR A 6 23.69 -9.81 -9.98
N LEU A 7 23.05 -8.78 -9.41
CA LEU A 7 23.56 -8.09 -8.24
C LEU A 7 23.40 -8.96 -6.99
N THR A 8 22.25 -9.61 -6.84
CA THR A 8 21.99 -10.53 -5.72
C THR A 8 22.90 -11.76 -5.79
N GLY A 9 23.09 -12.34 -6.99
CA GLY A 9 24.02 -13.44 -7.23
C GLY A 9 25.49 -13.06 -6.93
N TRP A 10 25.90 -11.86 -7.31
CA TRP A 10 27.24 -11.35 -6.99
C TRP A 10 27.47 -11.21 -5.48
N ILE A 11 26.50 -10.67 -4.74
CA ILE A 11 26.58 -10.57 -3.26
C ILE A 11 26.66 -11.96 -2.62
N HIS A 12 25.84 -12.91 -3.08
CA HIS A 12 25.89 -14.29 -2.61
C HIS A 12 27.25 -14.94 -2.81
N ASN A 13 27.82 -14.85 -4.02
CA ASN A 13 29.12 -15.40 -4.35
C ASN A 13 30.24 -14.76 -3.55
N LEU A 14 30.16 -13.46 -3.30
CA LEU A 14 31.14 -12.74 -2.48
C LEU A 14 31.09 -13.18 -1.03
N LEU A 15 29.92 -13.30 -0.42
CA LEU A 15 29.76 -13.74 0.95
C LEU A 15 30.14 -15.23 1.13
N SER A 16 29.75 -16.09 0.20
CA SER A 16 30.05 -17.52 0.24
C SER A 16 31.55 -17.84 0.10
N SER A 17 32.35 -16.92 -0.48
CA SER A 17 33.81 -17.06 -0.54
C SER A 17 34.51 -16.85 0.79
N PHE A 18 33.90 -16.12 1.74
CA PHE A 18 34.51 -15.76 3.03
C PHE A 18 33.90 -16.50 4.23
N MET A 19 32.68 -17.05 4.09
CA MET A 19 31.92 -17.60 5.23
C MET A 19 31.30 -18.96 4.92
N PRO A 20 31.07 -19.81 5.95
CA PRO A 20 30.35 -21.07 5.79
C PRO A 20 28.87 -20.78 5.40
N GLN A 21 28.24 -21.70 4.69
CA GLN A 21 26.93 -21.53 4.06
C GLN A 21 25.82 -21.06 5.02
N TRP A 22 25.77 -21.60 6.25
CA TRP A 22 24.77 -21.16 7.24
C TRP A 22 24.94 -19.70 7.67
N LEU A 23 26.20 -19.21 7.76
CA LEU A 23 26.50 -17.83 8.12
C LEU A 23 26.23 -16.88 6.94
N THR A 24 26.48 -17.33 5.71
CA THR A 24 26.14 -16.60 4.48
C THR A 24 24.65 -16.32 4.42
N VAL A 25 23.81 -17.35 4.60
CA VAL A 25 22.34 -17.18 4.59
C VAL A 25 21.86 -16.25 5.70
N THR A 26 22.40 -16.38 6.91
CA THR A 26 21.99 -15.48 8.02
C THR A 26 22.41 -14.03 7.77
N THR A 27 23.60 -13.78 7.22
CA THR A 27 24.05 -12.42 6.88
C THR A 27 23.23 -11.82 5.74
N GLU A 28 22.86 -12.59 4.75
CA GLU A 28 21.95 -12.16 3.65
C GLU A 28 20.57 -11.81 4.20
N CYS A 29 19.97 -12.63 5.05
CA CYS A 29 18.70 -12.32 5.68
C CYS A 29 18.75 -11.01 6.49
N VAL A 30 19.84 -10.79 7.25
CA VAL A 30 20.01 -9.55 8.01
C VAL A 30 20.17 -8.34 7.07
N LEU A 31 20.97 -8.46 6.02
CA LEU A 31 21.16 -7.39 5.03
C LEU A 31 19.85 -7.03 4.32
N ILE A 32 19.09 -8.04 3.90
CA ILE A 32 17.77 -7.84 3.28
C ILE A 32 16.81 -7.17 4.27
N GLY A 33 16.78 -7.63 5.52
CA GLY A 33 15.94 -7.03 6.56
C GLY A 33 16.28 -5.56 6.83
N VAL A 34 17.57 -5.21 6.92
CA VAL A 34 18.03 -3.83 7.08
C VAL A 34 17.69 -2.98 5.84
N ALA A 35 17.91 -3.50 4.63
CA ALA A 35 17.57 -2.81 3.39
C ALA A 35 16.07 -2.55 3.30
N LEU A 36 15.23 -3.52 3.70
CA LEU A 36 13.78 -3.40 3.75
C LEU A 36 13.35 -2.30 4.74
N LEU A 37 13.91 -2.28 5.95
CA LEU A 37 13.61 -1.26 6.96
C LEU A 37 14.01 0.15 6.49
N LEU A 38 15.16 0.28 5.84
CA LEU A 38 15.63 1.55 5.30
C LEU A 38 14.73 2.05 4.16
N THR A 39 14.42 1.20 3.19
CA THR A 39 13.53 1.56 2.08
C THR A 39 12.12 1.89 2.55
N TYR A 40 11.59 1.12 3.50
CA TYR A 40 10.33 1.36 4.20
C TYR A 40 10.30 2.76 4.81
N SER A 41 11.31 3.11 5.61
CA SER A 41 11.37 4.40 6.29
C SER A 41 11.54 5.57 5.32
N VAL A 42 12.41 5.43 4.32
CA VAL A 42 12.66 6.47 3.31
C VAL A 42 11.41 6.75 2.50
N LEU A 43 10.68 5.72 2.08
CA LEU A 43 9.44 5.89 1.33
C LEU A 43 8.35 6.55 2.17
N ALA A 44 8.17 6.15 3.42
CA ALA A 44 7.19 6.80 4.30
C ALA A 44 7.49 8.31 4.45
N LEU A 45 8.76 8.67 4.69
CA LEU A 45 9.18 10.07 4.76
C LEU A 45 8.95 10.83 3.44
N PHE A 46 9.20 10.18 2.30
CA PHE A 46 8.93 10.74 0.99
C PHE A 46 7.42 10.99 0.80
N TYR A 47 6.55 10.04 1.15
CA TYR A 47 5.11 10.19 1.02
C TYR A 47 4.54 11.29 1.92
N ILE A 48 5.05 11.46 3.13
CA ILE A 48 4.68 12.57 4.02
C ILE A 48 5.02 13.94 3.37
N TRP A 49 6.22 14.07 2.81
CA TRP A 49 6.63 15.26 2.09
C TRP A 49 5.78 15.47 0.82
N PHE A 50 5.56 14.41 0.05
CA PHE A 50 4.81 14.43 -1.21
C PHE A 50 3.37 14.90 -0.98
N GLU A 51 2.65 14.35 -0.01
CA GLU A 51 1.30 14.77 0.32
C GLU A 51 1.23 16.24 0.73
N ARG A 52 2.17 16.73 1.55
CA ARG A 52 2.22 18.14 1.96
C ARG A 52 2.48 19.07 0.77
N LYS A 53 3.27 18.66 -0.21
CA LYS A 53 3.50 19.42 -1.45
C LYS A 53 2.27 19.46 -2.34
N VAL A 54 1.66 18.30 -2.56
CA VAL A 54 0.45 18.18 -3.37
C VAL A 54 -0.70 19.00 -2.75
N CYS A 55 -0.92 18.87 -1.44
CA CYS A 55 -1.90 19.65 -0.70
C CYS A 55 -1.66 21.18 -0.86
N ALA A 56 -0.42 21.62 -0.72
CA ALA A 56 -0.07 23.02 -0.87
C ALA A 56 -0.37 23.54 -2.29
N ALA A 57 -0.10 22.73 -3.31
CA ALA A 57 -0.40 23.09 -4.70
C ALA A 57 -1.92 23.24 -4.93
N PHE A 58 -2.75 22.34 -4.39
CA PHE A 58 -4.21 22.48 -4.46
C PHE A 58 -4.75 23.70 -3.71
N GLN A 59 -4.08 24.09 -2.63
CA GLN A 59 -4.45 25.26 -1.84
C GLN A 59 -3.77 26.57 -2.33
N CYS A 60 -3.13 26.56 -3.50
CA CYS A 60 -2.39 27.71 -4.06
C CYS A 60 -1.39 28.34 -3.09
N ARG A 61 -0.71 27.53 -2.26
CA ARG A 61 0.32 27.98 -1.31
C ARG A 61 1.62 27.21 -1.49
N ILE A 62 2.72 27.79 -0.97
CA ILE A 62 4.03 27.12 -0.97
C ILE A 62 4.05 26.10 0.18
N GLY A 63 4.26 24.81 -0.14
CA GLY A 63 4.45 23.75 0.85
C GLY A 63 5.80 23.86 1.57
N PRO A 64 6.22 22.83 2.34
CA PRO A 64 7.51 22.81 3.02
C PRO A 64 8.66 23.19 2.07
N ASN A 65 9.45 24.21 2.41
CA ASN A 65 10.50 24.70 1.52
C ASN A 65 11.80 25.12 2.22
N ARG A 66 11.79 25.27 3.57
CA ARG A 66 12.93 25.84 4.30
C ARG A 66 13.98 24.82 4.74
N VAL A 67 13.57 23.57 5.04
CA VAL A 67 14.47 22.56 5.59
C VAL A 67 14.95 21.64 4.46
N GLY A 68 16.18 21.84 4.01
CA GLY A 68 16.77 21.12 2.87
C GLY A 68 16.24 21.56 1.50
N PRO A 69 16.70 20.92 0.41
CA PRO A 69 16.26 21.26 -0.94
C PRO A 69 14.77 20.98 -1.08
N MET A 70 13.99 21.99 -1.47
CA MET A 70 12.52 21.93 -1.62
C MET A 70 11.77 21.46 -0.37
N GLY A 71 12.37 21.53 0.84
CA GLY A 71 11.76 21.09 2.09
C GLY A 71 11.74 19.56 2.29
N LEU A 72 12.54 18.80 1.57
CA LEU A 72 12.56 17.33 1.62
C LEU A 72 12.99 16.81 3.00
N LEU A 73 13.89 17.50 3.69
CA LEU A 73 14.34 17.13 5.03
C LEU A 73 13.33 17.49 6.14
N GLN A 74 12.21 18.13 5.82
CA GLN A 74 11.20 18.49 6.82
C GLN A 74 10.58 17.24 7.46
N SER A 75 10.27 16.20 6.67
CA SER A 75 9.73 14.94 7.19
C SER A 75 10.72 14.20 8.10
N VAL A 76 12.02 14.31 7.80
CA VAL A 76 13.08 13.76 8.67
C VAL A 76 13.12 14.50 10.02
N ALA A 77 13.04 15.84 9.99
CA ALA A 77 12.98 16.65 11.22
C ALA A 77 11.73 16.31 12.07
N ASP A 78 10.58 16.11 11.42
CA ASP A 78 9.35 15.71 12.09
C ASP A 78 9.49 14.32 12.72
N MET A 79 10.16 13.38 12.06
CA MET A 79 10.45 12.05 12.61
C MET A 79 11.33 12.13 13.87
N PHE A 80 12.41 12.91 13.84
CA PHE A 80 13.27 13.12 15.03
C PHE A 80 12.48 13.77 16.18
N LYS A 81 11.59 14.70 15.90
CA LYS A 81 10.70 15.30 16.90
C LYS A 81 9.82 14.24 17.57
N ILE A 82 9.23 13.30 16.82
CA ILE A 82 8.41 12.22 17.34
C ILE A 82 9.23 11.26 18.19
N LEU A 83 10.47 10.93 17.79
CA LEU A 83 11.36 10.03 18.52
C LEU A 83 11.80 10.57 19.88
N ILE A 84 12.01 11.90 19.97
CA ILE A 84 12.46 12.56 21.23
C ILE A 84 11.27 12.86 22.14
N LYS A 85 10.03 12.80 21.63
CA LYS A 85 8.83 13.10 22.40
C LYS A 85 8.58 12.04 23.49
N GLU A 86 8.17 12.49 24.68
CA GLU A 86 7.89 11.65 25.83
C GLU A 86 6.77 10.62 25.55
N LEU A 87 6.97 9.40 25.99
CA LEU A 87 5.98 8.33 25.98
C LEU A 87 5.08 8.43 27.19
N ILE A 88 3.85 8.84 26.97
CA ILE A 88 2.84 8.95 28.03
C ILE A 88 2.20 7.58 28.23
N SER A 89 2.25 7.07 29.46
CA SER A 89 1.54 5.85 29.87
C SER A 89 0.37 6.21 30.75
N LEU A 90 -0.83 5.78 30.38
CA LEU A 90 -2.06 6.02 31.13
C LEU A 90 -2.24 4.96 32.22
N ASN A 91 -2.74 5.36 33.39
CA ASN A 91 -2.90 4.45 34.53
C ASN A 91 -4.06 3.45 34.39
N HIS A 92 -5.09 3.78 33.58
CA HIS A 92 -6.32 2.97 33.43
C HIS A 92 -6.37 2.19 32.10
N THR A 93 -5.26 2.08 31.39
CA THR A 93 -5.18 1.32 30.13
C THR A 93 -4.68 -0.11 30.37
N ASP A 94 -5.06 -1.04 29.48
CA ASP A 94 -4.44 -2.35 29.41
C ASP A 94 -3.05 -2.21 28.76
N LYS A 95 -2.00 -2.15 29.60
CA LYS A 95 -0.63 -1.83 29.20
C LYS A 95 -0.08 -2.77 28.12
N PHE A 96 -0.44 -4.05 28.17
CA PHE A 96 0.07 -5.04 27.21
C PHE A 96 -0.59 -4.83 25.83
N LEU A 97 -1.90 -4.75 25.76
CA LEU A 97 -2.63 -4.53 24.52
C LEU A 97 -2.34 -3.14 23.93
N PHE A 98 -2.23 -2.12 24.79
CA PHE A 98 -1.89 -0.76 24.39
C PHE A 98 -0.50 -0.68 23.72
N ALA A 99 0.49 -1.38 24.27
CA ALA A 99 1.81 -1.45 23.66
C ALA A 99 1.83 -2.31 22.39
N LEU A 100 1.07 -3.41 22.35
CA LEU A 100 1.06 -4.36 21.23
C LEU A 100 0.42 -3.78 19.95
N ALA A 101 -0.62 -2.97 20.09
CA ALA A 101 -1.44 -2.47 18.98
C ALA A 101 -0.61 -1.75 17.89
N PRO A 102 0.25 -0.75 18.17
CA PRO A 102 1.06 -0.09 17.14
C PRO A 102 2.04 -1.04 16.44
N TYR A 103 2.56 -2.04 17.17
CA TYR A 103 3.45 -3.03 16.56
C TYR A 103 2.72 -3.96 15.59
N LEU A 104 1.45 -4.31 15.85
CA LEU A 104 0.66 -5.11 14.90
C LEU A 104 0.39 -4.35 13.61
N VAL A 105 0.08 -3.05 13.69
CA VAL A 105 -0.19 -2.24 12.50
C VAL A 105 1.06 -2.07 11.64
N ILE A 106 2.21 -1.76 12.25
CA ILE A 106 3.45 -1.61 11.50
C ILE A 106 3.95 -2.94 10.94
N LEU A 107 3.79 -4.04 11.68
CA LEU A 107 4.17 -5.38 11.23
C LEU A 107 3.36 -5.80 10.01
N ALA A 108 2.05 -5.56 9.99
CA ALA A 108 1.19 -5.83 8.85
C ALA A 108 1.68 -5.08 7.60
N SER A 109 1.91 -3.78 7.71
CA SER A 109 2.40 -2.99 6.57
C SER A 109 3.80 -3.41 6.11
N MET A 110 4.69 -3.79 7.01
CA MET A 110 6.03 -4.30 6.66
C MET A 110 5.99 -5.64 5.94
N LEU A 111 5.14 -6.57 6.38
CA LEU A 111 4.98 -7.87 5.73
C LEU A 111 4.39 -7.72 4.32
N ALA A 112 3.38 -6.87 4.17
CA ALA A 112 2.82 -6.57 2.85
C ALA A 112 3.87 -5.93 1.91
N PHE A 113 4.66 -4.99 2.44
CA PHE A 113 5.73 -4.33 1.70
C PHE A 113 6.84 -5.30 1.24
N ALA A 114 7.16 -6.31 2.04
CA ALA A 114 8.20 -7.30 1.74
C ALA A 114 7.84 -8.21 0.53
N VAL A 115 6.56 -8.41 0.26
CA VAL A 115 6.09 -9.27 -0.84
C VAL A 115 6.00 -8.51 -2.16
N LEU A 116 5.95 -7.17 -2.12
CA LEU A 116 5.88 -6.36 -3.35
C LEU A 116 7.14 -6.52 -4.19
N PRO A 117 7.02 -6.88 -5.47
CA PRO A 117 8.15 -6.91 -6.40
C PRO A 117 8.47 -5.49 -6.88
N TRP A 118 9.72 -5.10 -6.72
CA TRP A 118 10.21 -3.76 -7.05
C TRP A 118 10.72 -3.64 -8.49
N GLY A 119 11.10 -4.76 -9.08
CA GLY A 119 11.68 -4.80 -10.42
C GLY A 119 11.95 -6.22 -10.86
N ASN A 120 12.43 -6.38 -12.08
CA ASN A 120 12.83 -7.68 -12.61
C ASN A 120 13.98 -8.25 -11.78
N GLY A 121 13.78 -9.42 -11.15
CA GLY A 121 14.76 -10.03 -10.26
C GLY A 121 14.95 -9.32 -8.90
N LEU A 122 14.14 -8.28 -8.58
CA LEU A 122 14.18 -7.57 -7.31
C LEU A 122 12.89 -7.79 -6.52
N GLN A 123 12.74 -8.99 -6.02
CA GLN A 123 11.67 -9.43 -5.12
C GLN A 123 12.30 -10.20 -3.97
N ILE A 124 11.84 -9.94 -2.74
CA ILE A 124 12.41 -10.60 -1.56
C ILE A 124 11.93 -12.05 -1.51
N ILE A 125 10.63 -12.26 -1.67
CA ILE A 125 10.01 -13.59 -1.63
C ILE A 125 8.89 -13.61 -2.69
N ASP A 126 8.91 -14.59 -3.57
CA ASP A 126 7.80 -14.89 -4.47
C ASP A 126 7.03 -16.11 -3.95
N PHE A 127 5.81 -15.86 -3.48
CA PHE A 127 4.90 -16.91 -3.05
C PHE A 127 3.96 -17.27 -4.21
N ASN A 128 3.70 -18.57 -4.39
CA ASN A 128 2.68 -19.04 -5.35
C ASN A 128 1.29 -18.45 -5.07
N ILE A 129 1.03 -18.06 -3.81
CA ILE A 129 -0.21 -17.44 -3.33
C ILE A 129 0.04 -16.01 -2.82
N GLY A 130 0.97 -15.27 -3.44
CA GLY A 130 1.44 -13.96 -2.96
C GLY A 130 0.34 -12.91 -2.82
N ILE A 131 -0.61 -12.86 -3.76
CA ILE A 131 -1.76 -11.95 -3.69
C ILE A 131 -2.67 -12.26 -2.51
N PHE A 132 -2.95 -13.54 -2.25
CA PHE A 132 -3.76 -13.93 -1.09
C PHE A 132 -3.07 -13.56 0.22
N PHE A 133 -1.75 -13.77 0.29
CA PHE A 133 -0.95 -13.36 1.45
C PHE A 133 -1.02 -11.85 1.71
N LEU A 134 -0.95 -11.02 0.66
CA LEU A 134 -1.07 -9.56 0.78
C LEU A 134 -2.40 -9.14 1.43
N ILE A 135 -3.53 -9.71 0.96
CA ILE A 135 -4.86 -9.43 1.53
C ILE A 135 -4.97 -9.94 2.97
N ALA A 136 -4.47 -11.15 3.25
CA ALA A 136 -4.52 -11.71 4.61
C ALA A 136 -3.71 -10.92 5.62
N VAL A 137 -2.58 -10.34 5.20
CA VAL A 137 -1.73 -9.53 6.08
C VAL A 137 -2.34 -8.15 6.34
N SER A 138 -3.05 -7.55 5.37
CA SER A 138 -3.74 -6.26 5.59
C SER A 138 -4.77 -6.35 6.74
N SER A 139 -5.49 -7.48 6.86
CA SER A 139 -6.45 -7.75 7.94
C SER A 139 -5.82 -7.70 9.35
N ILE A 140 -4.53 -8.03 9.50
CA ILE A 140 -3.81 -7.91 10.78
C ILE A 140 -3.73 -6.44 11.22
N GLY A 141 -3.57 -5.52 10.27
CA GLY A 141 -3.57 -4.08 10.53
C GLY A 141 -4.88 -3.59 11.15
N VAL A 142 -6.01 -4.10 10.68
CA VAL A 142 -7.35 -3.79 11.23
C VAL A 142 -7.46 -4.23 12.68
N LEU A 143 -6.97 -5.43 13.01
CA LEU A 143 -6.94 -5.92 14.40
C LEU A 143 -6.10 -4.99 15.29
N GLY A 144 -4.96 -4.50 14.79
CA GLY A 144 -4.13 -3.54 15.53
C GLY A 144 -4.87 -2.24 15.86
N ILE A 145 -5.63 -1.67 14.92
CA ILE A 145 -6.44 -0.46 15.14
C ILE A 145 -7.56 -0.71 16.15
N LEU A 146 -8.27 -1.84 16.05
CA LEU A 146 -9.33 -2.20 16.99
C LEU A 146 -8.78 -2.37 18.42
N LEU A 147 -7.63 -3.04 18.56
CA LEU A 147 -6.95 -3.20 19.84
C LEU A 147 -6.48 -1.85 20.41
N ALA A 148 -6.01 -0.94 19.58
CA ALA A 148 -5.59 0.40 19.99
C ALA A 148 -6.74 1.17 20.66
N GLY A 149 -7.91 1.18 20.03
CA GLY A 149 -9.08 1.84 20.60
C GLY A 149 -9.63 1.17 21.84
N TRP A 150 -9.64 -0.17 21.87
CA TRP A 150 -10.13 -0.94 23.02
C TRP A 150 -9.22 -0.75 24.25
N SER A 151 -7.90 -0.87 24.08
CA SER A 151 -6.93 -0.82 25.17
C SER A 151 -6.78 0.58 25.79
N SER A 152 -7.11 1.64 25.05
CA SER A 152 -7.00 3.04 25.50
C SER A 152 -7.98 3.44 26.60
N ASN A 153 -9.03 2.65 26.84
CA ASN A 153 -10.09 2.90 27.84
C ASN A 153 -10.69 4.32 27.77
N ASN A 154 -10.78 4.89 26.58
CA ASN A 154 -11.38 6.19 26.31
C ASN A 154 -12.57 6.01 25.35
N LYS A 155 -13.69 6.71 25.61
CA LYS A 155 -14.91 6.63 24.80
C LYS A 155 -14.69 7.08 23.36
N PHE A 156 -13.90 8.12 23.14
CA PHE A 156 -13.62 8.65 21.80
C PHE A 156 -12.74 7.71 20.99
N THR A 157 -11.71 7.12 21.60
CA THR A 157 -10.83 6.14 20.95
C THR A 157 -11.58 4.87 20.59
N LEU A 158 -12.46 4.39 21.48
CA LEU A 158 -13.28 3.21 21.21
C LEU A 158 -14.24 3.44 20.04
N ILE A 159 -14.95 4.57 20.01
CA ILE A 159 -15.84 4.91 18.89
C ILE A 159 -15.05 5.08 17.59
N GLY A 160 -13.88 5.73 17.63
CA GLY A 160 -12.99 5.86 16.48
C GLY A 160 -12.54 4.52 15.92
N ALA A 161 -12.09 3.61 16.79
CA ALA A 161 -11.67 2.28 16.40
C ALA A 161 -12.82 1.42 15.83
N LEU A 162 -14.01 1.49 16.40
CA LEU A 162 -15.19 0.77 15.89
C LEU A 162 -15.62 1.30 14.52
N ARG A 163 -15.58 2.63 14.30
CA ARG A 163 -15.82 3.23 12.98
C ARG A 163 -14.79 2.79 11.95
N SER A 164 -13.50 2.81 12.33
CA SER A 164 -12.40 2.35 11.49
C SER A 164 -12.54 0.87 11.14
N GLY A 165 -12.77 0.02 12.13
CA GLY A 165 -12.95 -1.41 11.90
C GLY A 165 -14.14 -1.72 10.99
N ALA A 166 -15.28 -1.07 11.18
CA ALA A 166 -16.46 -1.23 10.32
C ALA A 166 -16.17 -0.80 8.87
N GLN A 167 -15.42 0.30 8.68
CA GLN A 167 -14.99 0.76 7.37
C GLN A 167 -14.04 -0.23 6.72
N MET A 168 -12.90 -0.53 7.35
CA MET A 168 -11.85 -1.35 6.78
C MET A 168 -12.35 -2.76 6.45
N VAL A 169 -13.04 -3.44 7.38
CA VAL A 169 -13.60 -4.80 7.14
C VAL A 169 -14.59 -4.81 5.99
N SER A 170 -15.41 -3.77 5.84
CA SER A 170 -16.37 -3.70 4.74
C SER A 170 -15.66 -3.52 3.39
N TYR A 171 -14.74 -2.59 3.28
CA TYR A 171 -14.05 -2.29 2.02
C TYR A 171 -13.00 -3.34 1.64
N GLU A 172 -12.46 -4.09 2.61
CA GLU A 172 -11.59 -5.24 2.35
C GLU A 172 -12.28 -6.32 1.50
N LEU A 173 -13.60 -6.51 1.65
CA LEU A 173 -14.37 -7.40 0.79
C LEU A 173 -14.36 -6.94 -0.67
N SER A 174 -14.56 -5.65 -0.93
CA SER A 174 -14.53 -5.12 -2.30
C SER A 174 -13.13 -5.14 -2.90
N ILE A 175 -12.08 -4.87 -2.12
CA ILE A 175 -10.70 -5.04 -2.57
C ILE A 175 -10.44 -6.50 -2.93
N GLY A 176 -10.78 -7.42 -2.05
CA GLY A 176 -10.61 -8.86 -2.27
C GLY A 176 -11.30 -9.36 -3.53
N LEU A 177 -12.55 -8.94 -3.79
CA LEU A 177 -13.28 -9.30 -5.01
C LEU A 177 -12.69 -8.68 -6.27
N SER A 178 -12.24 -7.40 -6.22
CA SER A 178 -11.58 -6.75 -7.35
C SER A 178 -10.26 -7.43 -7.69
N VAL A 179 -9.48 -7.78 -6.67
CA VAL A 179 -8.24 -8.55 -6.82
C VAL A 179 -8.53 -9.93 -7.38
N LEU A 180 -9.54 -10.63 -6.85
CA LEU A 180 -9.95 -11.95 -7.35
C LEU A 180 -10.35 -11.90 -8.83
N THR A 181 -11.04 -10.85 -9.26
CA THR A 181 -11.40 -10.63 -10.67
C THR A 181 -10.14 -10.61 -11.56
N MET A 182 -9.07 -9.95 -11.11
CA MET A 182 -7.82 -9.90 -11.85
C MET A 182 -7.03 -11.21 -11.76
N VAL A 183 -7.08 -11.92 -10.64
CA VAL A 183 -6.48 -13.25 -10.48
C VAL A 183 -7.12 -14.28 -11.42
N VAL A 184 -8.45 -14.23 -11.57
CA VAL A 184 -9.18 -15.08 -12.54
C VAL A 184 -8.71 -14.79 -13.97
N PHE A 185 -8.48 -13.52 -14.30
CA PHE A 185 -7.96 -13.13 -15.62
C PHE A 185 -6.50 -13.58 -15.83
N ALA A 186 -5.66 -13.42 -14.81
CA ALA A 186 -4.24 -13.79 -14.86
C ALA A 186 -3.98 -15.31 -14.85
N GLY A 187 -4.90 -16.10 -14.24
CA GLY A 187 -4.75 -17.54 -14.05
C GLY A 187 -3.67 -17.95 -13.04
N THR A 188 -3.12 -17.01 -12.27
CA THR A 188 -2.08 -17.23 -11.26
C THR A 188 -2.27 -16.31 -10.07
N MET A 189 -1.84 -16.76 -8.88
CA MET A 189 -1.84 -15.96 -7.64
C MET A 189 -0.42 -15.47 -7.26
N SER A 190 0.62 -15.89 -7.98
CA SER A 190 1.97 -15.36 -7.81
C SER A 190 2.03 -13.92 -8.31
N VAL A 191 2.59 -13.03 -7.50
CA VAL A 191 2.70 -11.61 -7.84
C VAL A 191 3.64 -11.40 -9.03
N GLY A 192 4.77 -12.11 -9.05
CA GLY A 192 5.71 -12.09 -10.18
C GLY A 192 5.07 -12.59 -11.46
N GLY A 193 4.39 -13.74 -11.42
CA GLY A 193 3.72 -14.33 -12.59
C GLY A 193 2.59 -13.45 -13.16
N ILE A 194 1.86 -12.69 -12.32
CA ILE A 194 0.86 -11.73 -12.78
C ILE A 194 1.51 -10.62 -13.62
N VAL A 195 2.67 -10.12 -13.20
CA VAL A 195 3.38 -9.06 -13.93
C VAL A 195 3.99 -9.61 -15.23
N GLU A 196 4.61 -10.79 -15.19
CA GLU A 196 5.19 -11.43 -16.38
C GLU A 196 4.15 -11.69 -17.47
N ASN A 197 2.93 -12.09 -17.10
CA ASN A 197 1.82 -12.30 -18.04
C ASN A 197 1.30 -10.99 -18.67
N GLN A 198 1.78 -9.83 -18.24
CA GLN A 198 1.46 -8.50 -18.80
C GLN A 198 2.57 -7.95 -19.72
N SER A 199 3.51 -8.79 -20.16
CA SER A 199 4.61 -8.40 -21.04
C SER A 199 4.15 -7.77 -22.36
N ASP A 200 3.04 -8.25 -22.92
CA ASP A 200 2.52 -7.81 -24.21
C ASP A 200 1.67 -6.55 -24.07
N MET A 201 0.75 -6.54 -23.10
CA MET A 201 -0.17 -5.45 -22.87
C MET A 201 -0.66 -5.45 -21.41
N TRP A 202 -0.83 -4.28 -20.81
CA TRP A 202 -1.35 -4.14 -19.46
C TRP A 202 -2.78 -4.67 -19.35
N TYR A 203 -3.10 -5.31 -18.25
CA TYR A 203 -4.40 -5.94 -18.02
C TYR A 203 -5.58 -4.97 -18.02
N ILE A 204 -5.37 -3.70 -17.69
CA ILE A 204 -6.43 -2.68 -17.77
C ILE A 204 -6.98 -2.52 -19.19
N PHE A 205 -6.14 -2.73 -20.22
CA PHE A 205 -6.55 -2.69 -21.61
C PHE A 205 -6.98 -4.07 -22.12
N LYS A 206 -6.19 -5.11 -21.80
CA LYS A 206 -6.41 -6.48 -22.25
C LYS A 206 -7.70 -7.09 -21.70
N GLY A 207 -8.08 -6.76 -20.44
CA GLY A 207 -9.29 -7.26 -19.78
C GLY A 207 -10.56 -6.46 -20.07
N HIS A 208 -10.52 -5.48 -21.00
CA HIS A 208 -11.64 -4.66 -21.42
C HIS A 208 -12.44 -4.00 -20.27
N ILE A 209 -13.78 -3.94 -20.41
CA ILE A 209 -14.70 -3.32 -19.45
C ILE A 209 -14.59 -3.91 -18.05
N PRO A 210 -14.54 -5.25 -17.82
CA PRO A 210 -14.44 -5.80 -16.48
C PRO A 210 -13.17 -5.39 -15.73
N ALA A 211 -12.02 -5.27 -16.41
CA ALA A 211 -10.79 -4.81 -15.79
C ALA A 211 -10.86 -3.33 -15.35
N ILE A 212 -11.49 -2.48 -16.17
CA ILE A 212 -11.69 -1.06 -15.84
C ILE A 212 -12.63 -0.91 -14.63
N ILE A 213 -13.73 -1.67 -14.59
CA ILE A 213 -14.67 -1.66 -13.46
C ILE A 213 -13.95 -2.14 -12.19
N ALA A 214 -13.19 -3.25 -12.27
CA ALA A 214 -12.40 -3.75 -11.15
C ALA A 214 -11.39 -2.70 -10.65
N PHE A 215 -10.71 -1.99 -11.55
CA PHE A 215 -9.78 -0.93 -11.19
C PHE A 215 -10.46 0.24 -10.46
N ILE A 216 -11.62 0.71 -10.95
CA ILE A 216 -12.37 1.81 -10.32
C ILE A 216 -12.82 1.41 -8.92
N ILE A 217 -13.38 0.19 -8.75
CA ILE A 217 -13.80 -0.31 -7.45
C ILE A 217 -12.60 -0.48 -6.53
N TYR A 218 -11.50 -1.05 -7.03
CA TYR A 218 -10.25 -1.17 -6.28
C TYR A 218 -9.73 0.19 -5.81
N LEU A 219 -9.75 1.21 -6.66
CA LEU A 219 -9.28 2.56 -6.30
C LEU A 219 -10.15 3.18 -5.21
N ILE A 220 -11.49 3.06 -5.30
CA ILE A 220 -12.42 3.56 -4.28
C ILE A 220 -12.19 2.81 -2.96
N ALA A 221 -12.18 1.49 -2.99
CA ALA A 221 -12.00 0.66 -1.81
C ALA A 221 -10.61 0.82 -1.17
N GLY A 222 -9.56 0.96 -1.98
CA GLY A 222 -8.20 1.23 -1.53
C GLY A 222 -8.04 2.61 -0.87
N THR A 223 -8.77 3.65 -1.34
CA THR A 223 -8.79 4.94 -0.64
C THR A 223 -9.43 4.82 0.74
N ALA A 224 -10.47 3.99 0.88
CA ALA A 224 -11.11 3.72 2.15
C ALA A 224 -10.23 2.90 3.11
N GLU A 225 -9.47 1.92 2.60
CA GLU A 225 -8.52 1.13 3.38
C GLU A 225 -7.38 1.97 3.95
N THR A 226 -6.93 2.98 3.19
CA THR A 226 -5.88 3.91 3.65
C THR A 226 -6.39 5.00 4.58
N ASN A 227 -7.65 4.95 5.04
CA ASN A 227 -8.30 5.94 5.90
C ASN A 227 -8.17 7.39 5.40
N ARG A 228 -8.15 7.57 4.08
CA ARG A 228 -7.99 8.88 3.46
C ARG A 228 -9.31 9.49 3.04
N GLY A 229 -9.41 10.83 3.09
CA GLY A 229 -10.60 11.52 2.60
C GLY A 229 -11.00 11.08 1.18
N PRO A 230 -12.30 10.87 0.92
CA PRO A 230 -13.48 11.19 1.72
C PRO A 230 -13.82 10.19 2.85
N PHE A 231 -13.04 9.13 3.05
CA PHE A 231 -13.26 8.03 4.00
C PHE A 231 -12.46 8.18 5.32
N ASP A 232 -12.11 9.40 5.71
CA ASP A 232 -11.35 9.74 6.92
C ASP A 232 -12.26 9.81 8.16
N LEU A 233 -12.95 8.70 8.45
CA LEU A 233 -13.81 8.56 9.63
C LEU A 233 -13.06 8.20 10.92
N PRO A 234 -11.97 7.41 10.86
CA PRO A 234 -11.24 7.01 12.05
C PRO A 234 -10.60 8.16 12.81
N GLU A 235 -10.10 9.15 12.08
CA GLU A 235 -9.38 10.30 12.64
C GLU A 235 -10.27 11.50 12.93
N ALA A 236 -11.41 11.61 12.28
CA ALA A 236 -12.44 12.65 12.35
C ALA A 236 -12.18 13.74 13.42
N GLU A 237 -11.14 14.57 13.23
CA GLU A 237 -10.67 15.57 14.23
C GLU A 237 -11.80 16.46 14.77
N SER A 238 -12.76 16.80 13.91
CA SER A 238 -13.92 17.62 14.26
C SER A 238 -14.95 16.90 15.14
N GLU A 239 -14.95 15.54 15.19
CA GLU A 239 -15.95 14.75 15.91
C GLU A 239 -15.35 13.96 17.08
N LEU A 240 -14.16 13.39 16.92
CA LEU A 240 -13.55 12.42 17.82
C LEU A 240 -12.16 12.84 18.34
N THR A 241 -11.80 14.11 18.23
CA THR A 241 -10.50 14.68 18.63
C THR A 241 -9.38 14.20 17.72
N ALA A 242 -8.93 12.94 17.86
CA ALA A 242 -7.91 12.29 17.01
C ALA A 242 -8.24 10.79 16.80
N GLY A 243 -9.49 10.38 17.05
CA GLY A 243 -9.95 9.02 16.83
C GLY A 243 -9.21 7.98 17.66
N TYR A 244 -8.84 6.83 17.05
CA TYR A 244 -8.27 5.67 17.75
C TYR A 244 -6.88 5.93 18.36
N HIS A 245 -6.12 6.92 17.86
CA HIS A 245 -4.77 7.22 18.34
C HIS A 245 -4.69 8.41 19.31
N THR A 246 -5.82 8.89 19.82
CA THR A 246 -5.89 10.07 20.73
C THR A 246 -4.98 9.95 21.94
N GLU A 247 -4.85 8.76 22.52
CA GLU A 247 -4.07 8.52 23.74
C GLU A 247 -2.61 8.12 23.44
N TYR A 248 -2.25 7.91 22.18
CA TYR A 248 -0.90 7.53 21.78
C TYR A 248 0.01 8.75 21.61
N SER A 249 1.24 8.66 22.13
CA SER A 249 2.26 9.70 22.01
C SER A 249 3.61 9.15 21.58
N GLY A 250 4.53 10.04 21.18
CA GLY A 250 5.90 9.67 20.83
C GLY A 250 5.97 8.63 19.73
N ILE A 251 6.85 7.65 19.90
CA ILE A 251 7.13 6.62 18.90
C ILE A 251 5.92 5.71 18.61
N HIS A 252 5.02 5.45 19.59
CA HIS A 252 3.83 4.65 19.37
C HIS A 252 2.87 5.32 18.37
N PHE A 253 2.67 6.64 18.48
CA PHE A 253 1.95 7.41 17.47
C PHE A 253 2.69 7.37 16.12
N GLY A 254 4.03 7.48 16.15
CA GLY A 254 4.86 7.40 14.95
C GLY A 254 4.66 6.11 14.16
N PHE A 255 4.45 4.97 14.82
CA PHE A 255 4.22 3.70 14.15
C PHE A 255 2.89 3.66 13.39
N PHE A 256 1.80 4.18 13.95
CA PHE A 256 0.54 4.31 13.22
C PHE A 256 0.69 5.21 12.00
N TYR A 257 1.33 6.36 12.18
CA TYR A 257 1.52 7.34 11.13
C TYR A 257 2.41 6.82 9.99
N LEU A 258 3.51 6.13 10.31
CA LEU A 258 4.37 5.49 9.30
C LEU A 258 3.62 4.40 8.53
N ALA A 259 2.87 3.53 9.23
CA ALA A 259 2.12 2.45 8.61
C ALA A 259 1.04 2.99 7.65
N GLU A 260 0.32 4.06 8.02
CA GLU A 260 -0.69 4.70 7.18
C GLU A 260 -0.11 5.17 5.84
N TYR A 261 1.04 5.88 5.87
CA TYR A 261 1.68 6.36 4.63
C TYR A 261 2.20 5.22 3.76
N LEU A 262 2.64 4.14 4.38
CA LEU A 262 3.08 2.97 3.62
C LEU A 262 1.94 2.12 3.09
N ASN A 263 0.82 2.04 3.80
CA ASN A 263 -0.39 1.43 3.27
C ASN A 263 -0.85 2.15 1.99
N LEU A 264 -0.70 3.48 1.91
CA LEU A 264 -0.95 4.23 0.67
C LEU A 264 -0.04 3.73 -0.47
N PHE A 265 1.25 3.53 -0.20
CA PHE A 265 2.17 2.99 -1.20
C PHE A 265 1.83 1.54 -1.56
N ILE A 266 1.50 0.69 -0.58
CA ILE A 266 1.16 -0.72 -0.80
C ILE A 266 -0.08 -0.85 -1.68
N VAL A 267 -1.16 -0.13 -1.36
CA VAL A 267 -2.39 -0.11 -2.16
C VAL A 267 -2.10 0.35 -3.59
N SER A 268 -1.32 1.42 -3.76
CA SER A 268 -0.92 1.92 -5.07
C SER A 268 0.00 0.93 -5.81
N GLY A 269 0.90 0.27 -5.09
CA GLY A 269 1.77 -0.78 -5.61
C GLY A 269 0.99 -1.99 -6.12
N VAL A 270 0.06 -2.50 -5.33
CA VAL A 270 -0.81 -3.62 -5.74
C VAL A 270 -1.66 -3.23 -6.96
N ALA A 271 -2.18 -2.00 -7.01
CA ALA A 271 -2.89 -1.51 -8.21
C ALA A 271 -1.99 -1.52 -9.46
N THR A 272 -0.73 -1.10 -9.32
CA THR A 272 0.22 -1.14 -10.45
C THR A 272 0.51 -2.56 -10.91
N LEU A 273 0.63 -3.51 -9.99
CA LEU A 273 0.91 -4.91 -10.30
C LEU A 273 -0.26 -5.56 -11.04
N LEU A 274 -1.48 -5.33 -10.57
CA LEU A 274 -2.68 -5.99 -11.11
C LEU A 274 -3.15 -5.39 -12.43
N PHE A 275 -3.07 -4.07 -12.60
CA PHE A 275 -3.72 -3.38 -13.71
C PHE A 275 -2.74 -2.76 -14.72
N PHE A 276 -1.56 -2.34 -14.28
CA PHE A 276 -0.61 -1.56 -15.08
C PHE A 276 0.72 -2.27 -15.34
N GLY A 277 0.77 -3.58 -15.19
CA GLY A 277 1.96 -4.38 -15.51
C GLY A 277 3.15 -4.19 -14.57
N GLY A 278 2.92 -3.76 -13.31
CA GLY A 278 3.99 -3.65 -12.31
C GLY A 278 5.22 -2.89 -12.81
N TRP A 279 6.35 -3.58 -12.86
CA TRP A 279 7.63 -3.04 -13.35
C TRP A 279 7.79 -3.06 -14.87
N MET A 280 6.85 -3.71 -15.62
CA MET A 280 6.92 -3.78 -17.08
C MET A 280 6.59 -2.42 -17.71
N PRO A 281 7.36 -1.93 -18.71
CA PRO A 281 6.99 -0.76 -19.48
C PRO A 281 5.74 -1.03 -20.32
N LEU A 282 5.19 0.03 -20.91
CA LEU A 282 4.11 -0.11 -21.88
C LEU A 282 4.70 -0.47 -23.23
N HIS A 283 4.35 -1.64 -23.74
CA HIS A 283 4.73 -2.09 -25.10
C HIS A 283 3.52 -2.00 -26.02
N PHE A 284 3.78 -1.59 -27.26
CA PHE A 284 2.78 -1.59 -28.33
C PHE A 284 3.22 -2.54 -29.45
N PRO A 285 2.36 -3.44 -29.90
CA PRO A 285 2.67 -4.32 -31.02
C PRO A 285 2.97 -3.49 -32.29
N GLY A 286 4.11 -3.79 -32.92
CA GLY A 286 4.55 -3.08 -34.14
C GLY A 286 5.35 -1.79 -33.94
N TRP A 287 5.64 -1.38 -32.70
CA TRP A 287 6.42 -0.18 -32.41
C TRP A 287 7.80 -0.50 -31.81
N ASP A 288 8.61 -1.29 -32.52
CA ASP A 288 9.87 -1.84 -32.00
C ASP A 288 10.85 -0.79 -31.50
N THR A 289 10.96 0.36 -32.20
CA THR A 289 11.86 1.46 -31.80
C THR A 289 11.42 2.08 -30.47
N PHE A 290 10.11 2.28 -30.29
CA PHE A 290 9.54 2.82 -29.05
C PHE A 290 9.75 1.83 -27.90
N ASN A 291 9.43 0.56 -28.11
CA ASN A 291 9.57 -0.50 -27.12
C ASN A 291 11.02 -0.62 -26.64
N HIS A 292 11.99 -0.54 -27.58
CA HIS A 292 13.41 -0.58 -27.23
C HIS A 292 13.86 0.62 -26.38
N ILE A 293 13.33 1.83 -26.64
CA ILE A 293 13.61 3.01 -25.82
C ILE A 293 13.04 2.83 -24.40
N MET A 294 11.83 2.29 -24.27
CA MET A 294 11.20 2.04 -22.98
C MET A 294 11.93 0.99 -22.15
N ASP A 295 12.53 -0.02 -22.79
CA ASP A 295 13.33 -1.05 -22.14
C ASP A 295 14.68 -0.56 -21.60
N PHE A 296 15.16 0.60 -22.05
CA PHE A 296 16.39 1.19 -21.54
C PHE A 296 16.24 1.72 -20.11
N ILE A 297 15.01 2.06 -19.70
CA ILE A 297 14.73 2.58 -18.36
C ILE A 297 14.68 1.39 -17.36
N PRO A 298 15.39 1.47 -16.21
CA PRO A 298 15.37 0.43 -15.19
C PRO A 298 13.95 0.11 -14.71
N SER A 299 13.66 -1.18 -14.53
CA SER A 299 12.34 -1.70 -14.13
C SER A 299 11.79 -1.07 -12.83
N VAL A 300 12.67 -0.82 -11.85
CA VAL A 300 12.31 -0.19 -10.58
C VAL A 300 11.71 1.21 -10.77
N ILE A 301 12.25 1.98 -11.72
CA ILE A 301 11.75 3.35 -12.00
C ILE A 301 10.32 3.29 -12.54
N TRP A 302 10.01 2.31 -13.41
CA TRP A 302 8.65 2.12 -13.92
C TRP A 302 7.66 1.79 -12.81
N PHE A 303 8.03 0.88 -11.92
CA PHE A 303 7.18 0.51 -10.79
C PHE A 303 6.90 1.71 -9.86
N ILE A 304 7.96 2.40 -9.42
CA ILE A 304 7.84 3.56 -8.54
C ILE A 304 7.04 4.69 -9.21
N ALA A 305 7.30 5.00 -10.47
CA ALA A 305 6.60 6.07 -11.17
C ALA A 305 5.10 5.81 -11.27
N LYS A 306 4.68 4.58 -11.60
CA LYS A 306 3.27 4.18 -11.66
C LYS A 306 2.62 4.20 -10.26
N ALA A 307 3.31 3.65 -9.25
CA ALA A 307 2.81 3.65 -7.87
C ALA A 307 2.63 5.08 -7.34
N VAL A 308 3.57 5.99 -7.60
CA VAL A 308 3.46 7.41 -7.25
C VAL A 308 2.33 8.09 -8.03
N ALA A 309 2.10 7.75 -9.30
CA ALA A 309 1.01 8.31 -10.08
C ALA A 309 -0.37 7.90 -9.51
N ILE A 310 -0.55 6.63 -9.12
CA ILE A 310 -1.80 6.17 -8.48
C ILE A 310 -1.95 6.80 -7.09
N SER A 311 -0.89 6.86 -6.30
CA SER A 311 -0.90 7.55 -5.02
C SER A 311 -1.27 9.02 -5.14
N PHE A 312 -0.82 9.70 -6.20
CA PHE A 312 -1.22 11.07 -6.51
C PHE A 312 -2.73 11.19 -6.72
N VAL A 313 -3.34 10.24 -7.44
CA VAL A 313 -4.81 10.22 -7.64
C VAL A 313 -5.55 10.05 -6.32
N ILE A 314 -5.07 9.16 -5.42
CA ILE A 314 -5.65 8.97 -4.08
C ILE A 314 -5.54 10.25 -3.24
N ILE A 315 -4.37 10.90 -3.25
CA ILE A 315 -4.16 12.18 -2.55
C ILE A 315 -5.04 13.28 -3.15
N TRP A 316 -5.21 13.29 -4.47
CA TRP A 316 -6.12 14.24 -5.14
C TRP A 316 -7.55 14.07 -4.66
N PHE A 317 -8.06 12.83 -4.55
CA PHE A 317 -9.39 12.56 -3.99
C PHE A 317 -9.53 13.09 -2.56
N LYS A 318 -8.53 12.88 -1.71
CA LYS A 318 -8.50 13.40 -0.33
C LYS A 318 -8.77 14.91 -0.26
N TRP A 319 -8.22 15.69 -1.17
CA TRP A 319 -8.31 17.16 -1.13
C TRP A 319 -9.46 17.73 -1.98
N THR A 320 -10.18 16.90 -2.72
CA THR A 320 -11.26 17.34 -3.62
C THR A 320 -12.64 17.00 -3.07
N PHE A 321 -12.82 15.81 -2.49
CA PHE A 321 -14.11 15.33 -2.04
C PHE A 321 -14.40 15.69 -0.57
N PRO A 322 -15.67 16.06 -0.25
CA PRO A 322 -16.09 16.23 1.15
C PRO A 322 -16.14 14.87 1.86
N ARG A 323 -15.99 14.88 3.19
CA ARG A 323 -16.07 13.69 4.04
C ARG A 323 -17.46 13.07 3.99
N LEU A 324 -17.52 11.72 3.90
CA LEU A 324 -18.75 10.94 3.96
C LEU A 324 -19.11 10.60 5.42
N ARG A 325 -20.40 10.39 5.70
CA ARG A 325 -20.86 9.84 6.97
C ARG A 325 -20.76 8.32 6.95
N ILE A 326 -20.69 7.69 8.14
CA ILE A 326 -20.53 6.24 8.27
C ILE A 326 -21.69 5.46 7.62
N ASP A 327 -22.92 5.94 7.74
CA ASP A 327 -24.11 5.34 7.12
C ASP A 327 -24.05 5.41 5.59
N GLN A 328 -23.59 6.53 5.02
CA GLN A 328 -23.39 6.70 3.58
C GLN A 328 -22.27 5.79 3.07
N LEU A 329 -21.17 5.69 3.82
CA LEU A 329 -20.01 4.87 3.51
C LEU A 329 -20.39 3.38 3.47
N LEU A 330 -21.07 2.88 4.51
CA LEU A 330 -21.54 1.48 4.54
C LEU A 330 -22.59 1.22 3.46
N THR A 331 -23.48 2.18 3.20
CA THR A 331 -24.46 2.06 2.10
C THR A 331 -23.77 1.99 0.74
N LEU A 332 -22.74 2.79 0.49
CA LEU A 332 -21.95 2.75 -0.74
C LEU A 332 -21.32 1.36 -0.95
N GLU A 333 -20.72 0.80 0.09
CA GLU A 333 -20.07 -0.50 0.01
C GLU A 333 -21.09 -1.63 -0.20
N TRP A 334 -22.00 -1.81 0.74
CA TRP A 334 -22.90 -2.98 0.75
C TRP A 334 -24.00 -2.94 -0.31
N LYS A 335 -24.50 -1.74 -0.67
CA LYS A 335 -25.61 -1.60 -1.62
C LYS A 335 -25.15 -1.42 -3.07
N TYR A 336 -23.95 -0.85 -3.30
CA TYR A 336 -23.50 -0.53 -4.64
C TYR A 336 -22.21 -1.27 -5.02
N LEU A 337 -21.10 -1.09 -4.30
CA LEU A 337 -19.80 -1.62 -4.72
C LEU A 337 -19.76 -3.14 -4.71
N LEU A 338 -20.21 -3.76 -3.64
CA LEU A 338 -20.19 -5.22 -3.52
C LEU A 338 -21.05 -5.94 -4.57
N PRO A 339 -22.32 -5.57 -4.83
CA PRO A 339 -23.10 -6.19 -5.91
C PRO A 339 -22.51 -5.97 -7.30
N ILE A 340 -22.00 -4.75 -7.59
CA ILE A 340 -21.35 -4.46 -8.87
C ILE A 340 -20.11 -5.31 -9.04
N ASN A 341 -19.32 -5.49 -7.98
CA ASN A 341 -18.09 -6.27 -8.00
C ASN A 341 -18.36 -7.76 -8.20
N LEU A 342 -19.38 -8.32 -7.54
CA LEU A 342 -19.82 -9.70 -7.77
C LEU A 342 -20.26 -9.93 -9.22
N PHE A 343 -21.06 -9.00 -9.76
CA PHE A 343 -21.46 -9.06 -11.15
C PHE A 343 -20.28 -8.96 -12.11
N ASN A 344 -19.33 -8.07 -11.80
CA ASN A 344 -18.12 -7.88 -12.59
C ASN A 344 -17.22 -9.13 -12.59
N LEU A 345 -17.13 -9.84 -11.46
CA LEU A 345 -16.41 -11.10 -11.38
C LEU A 345 -17.01 -12.15 -12.31
N VAL A 346 -18.34 -12.27 -12.35
CA VAL A 346 -19.02 -13.18 -13.29
C VAL A 346 -18.75 -12.79 -14.73
N LEU A 347 -18.80 -11.49 -15.05
CA LEU A 347 -18.43 -11.00 -16.39
C LEU A 347 -16.99 -11.35 -16.77
N MET A 348 -16.04 -11.20 -15.84
CA MET A 348 -14.65 -11.56 -16.12
C MET A 348 -14.49 -13.05 -16.38
N VAL A 349 -15.18 -13.90 -15.62
CA VAL A 349 -15.18 -15.36 -15.87
C VAL A 349 -15.70 -15.67 -17.28
N LEU A 350 -16.75 -15.00 -17.75
CA LEU A 350 -17.26 -15.16 -19.10
C LEU A 350 -16.24 -14.67 -20.16
N VAL A 351 -15.59 -13.54 -19.94
CA VAL A 351 -14.54 -13.03 -20.85
C VAL A 351 -13.40 -14.05 -20.99
N VAL A 352 -12.97 -14.63 -19.88
CA VAL A 352 -11.87 -15.64 -19.88
C VAL A 352 -12.32 -16.94 -20.55
N THR A 353 -13.51 -17.45 -20.22
CA THR A 353 -14.00 -18.74 -20.78
C THR A 353 -14.25 -18.70 -22.28
N TYR A 354 -14.71 -17.57 -22.79
CA TYR A 354 -14.95 -17.38 -24.24
C TYR A 354 -13.76 -16.75 -24.97
N SER A 355 -12.62 -16.56 -24.30
CA SER A 355 -11.41 -15.93 -24.86
C SER A 355 -11.70 -14.57 -25.54
N LEU A 356 -12.58 -13.77 -24.95
CA LEU A 356 -12.97 -12.43 -25.46
C LEU A 356 -12.01 -11.32 -24.99
N TYR A 357 -10.71 -11.60 -24.98
CA TYR A 357 -9.67 -10.62 -24.62
C TYR A 357 -8.75 -10.35 -25.81
N LEU A 358 -8.12 -9.16 -25.81
CA LEU A 358 -7.19 -8.69 -26.85
C LEU A 358 -5.87 -9.46 -26.86
#